data_57605d0dacc00dcdc5c477f724020f09
#
_entry.id   57605d0dacc00dcdc5c477f724020f09
#
_cell.length_a   1.000
_cell.length_b   1.000
_cell.length_c   1.000
_cell.angle_alpha   90.00
_cell.angle_beta   90.00
_cell.angle_gamma   90.00
#
_symmetry.space_group_name_H-M   'P 1'
#
loop_
_entity.id
_entity.type
_entity.pdbx_description
1 polymer ?
#
loop_
_entity_poly.entity_id
_entity_poly.type
_entity_poly.pdbx_seq_one_letter_code
_entity_poly.pdbx_strand_id
1 'polypeptide(L)'
;MIRNKIITFIKIRIDFFAIFAVFLSSFTFYIPAIEGDFVFDDIPLISSDPFYHADTQSSYFDCFTRTWWRKDFSQGLYRPITLCTYLFNVKIGGLESPGFRFTNILINSILCALLYLLFTGFFLNVLFVFF
;
A
#
# COMPACT_ATOMS: atom_id res chain seq x y z
N MET A 1 26.46 31.10 -9.38
CA MET A 1 26.01 30.37 -8.17
C MET A 1 24.51 30.50 -7.91
N ILE A 2 23.90 31.68 -7.97
CA ILE A 2 22.44 31.91 -7.75
C ILE A 2 21.57 31.19 -8.81
N ARG A 3 21.91 31.27 -10.10
CA ARG A 3 21.18 30.63 -11.20
C ARG A 3 21.00 29.12 -11.01
N ASN A 4 22.04 28.42 -10.57
CA ASN A 4 21.96 26.97 -10.36
C ASN A 4 21.05 26.62 -9.16
N LYS A 5 21.05 27.43 -8.10
CA LYS A 5 20.14 27.26 -6.96
C LYS A 5 18.67 27.44 -7.37
N ILE A 6 18.38 28.43 -8.22
CA ILE A 6 17.03 28.69 -8.73
C ILE A 6 16.54 27.51 -9.59
N ILE A 7 17.37 27.03 -10.53
CA ILE A 7 17.04 25.88 -11.38
C ILE A 7 16.77 24.62 -10.54
N THR A 8 17.61 24.35 -9.56
CA THR A 8 17.41 23.19 -8.66
C THR A 8 16.11 23.33 -7.87
N PHE A 9 15.80 24.52 -7.36
CA PHE A 9 14.58 24.77 -6.61
C PHE A 9 13.31 24.57 -7.47
N ILE A 10 13.33 25.07 -8.71
CA ILE A 10 12.23 24.91 -9.67
C ILE A 10 12.05 23.43 -9.99
N LYS A 11 13.14 22.68 -10.25
CA LYS A 11 13.09 21.25 -10.54
C LYS A 11 12.45 20.47 -9.39
N ILE A 12 12.89 20.69 -8.15
CA ILE A 12 12.33 20.05 -6.96
C ILE A 12 10.83 20.32 -6.83
N ARG A 13 10.38 21.52 -7.12
CA ARG A 13 8.95 21.86 -7.09
C ARG A 13 8.14 21.15 -8.16
N ILE A 14 8.66 21.07 -9.38
CA ILE A 14 8.01 20.35 -10.49
C ILE A 14 7.92 18.88 -10.18
N ASP A 15 8.98 18.27 -9.67
CA ASP A 15 9.00 16.86 -9.28
C ASP A 15 7.97 16.57 -8.18
N PHE A 16 7.86 17.45 -7.18
CA PHE A 16 6.86 17.32 -6.12
C PHE A 16 5.42 17.36 -6.65
N PHE A 17 5.10 18.31 -7.54
CA PHE A 17 3.78 18.40 -8.14
C PHE A 17 3.46 17.20 -9.03
N ALA A 18 4.42 16.68 -9.77
CA ALA A 18 4.26 15.50 -10.60
C ALA A 18 4.01 14.23 -9.73
N ILE A 19 4.76 14.04 -8.66
CA ILE A 19 4.56 12.95 -7.70
C ILE A 19 3.16 13.02 -7.09
N PHE A 20 2.77 14.20 -6.64
CA PHE A 20 1.44 14.42 -6.06
C PHE A 20 0.32 14.18 -7.09
N ALA A 21 0.50 14.62 -8.34
CA ALA A 21 -0.46 14.36 -9.41
C ALA A 21 -0.60 12.87 -9.71
N VAL A 22 0.49 12.10 -9.74
CA VAL A 22 0.47 10.64 -9.93
C VAL A 22 -0.26 9.96 -8.77
N PHE A 23 0.08 10.34 -7.53
CA PHE A 23 -0.61 9.82 -6.34
C PHE A 23 -2.12 10.12 -6.41
N LEU A 24 -2.49 11.36 -6.65
CA LEU A 24 -3.89 11.79 -6.67
C LEU A 24 -4.68 11.13 -7.81
N SER A 25 -4.07 10.98 -8.99
CA SER A 25 -4.70 10.31 -10.13
C SER A 25 -4.97 8.83 -9.83
N SER A 26 -3.99 8.12 -9.26
CA SER A 26 -4.17 6.74 -8.85
C SER A 26 -5.24 6.61 -7.77
N PHE A 27 -5.19 7.47 -6.76
CA PHE A 27 -6.15 7.47 -5.65
C PHE A 27 -7.58 7.70 -6.15
N THR A 28 -7.81 8.75 -6.95
CA THR A 28 -9.15 9.09 -7.45
C THR A 28 -9.71 8.05 -8.41
N PHE A 29 -8.85 7.42 -9.22
CA PHE A 29 -9.27 6.37 -10.15
C PHE A 29 -9.85 5.14 -9.43
N TYR A 30 -9.31 4.80 -8.26
CA TYR A 30 -9.74 3.64 -7.49
C TYR A 30 -10.79 3.94 -6.41
N ILE A 31 -11.17 5.20 -6.15
CA ILE A 31 -12.21 5.56 -5.16
C ILE A 31 -13.51 4.73 -5.32
N PRO A 32 -14.05 4.50 -6.54
CA PRO A 32 -15.29 3.72 -6.68
C PRO A 32 -15.19 2.30 -6.14
N ALA A 33 -13.98 1.76 -5.99
CA ALA A 33 -13.79 0.41 -5.43
C ALA A 33 -14.02 0.33 -3.91
N ILE A 34 -14.15 1.46 -3.21
CA ILE A 34 -14.36 1.50 -1.75
C ILE A 34 -15.69 0.80 -1.37
N GLU A 35 -16.73 0.96 -2.17
CA GLU A 35 -18.06 0.40 -1.90
C GLU A 35 -18.17 -1.11 -2.15
N GLY A 36 -17.11 -1.76 -2.66
CA GLY A 36 -17.13 -3.19 -2.93
C GLY A 36 -17.09 -4.04 -1.66
N ASP A 37 -17.78 -5.19 -1.69
CA ASP A 37 -17.75 -6.18 -0.61
C ASP A 37 -16.49 -7.05 -0.64
N PHE A 38 -16.29 -7.84 0.43
CA PHE A 38 -15.29 -8.91 0.44
C PHE A 38 -15.61 -9.97 -0.60
N VAL A 39 -14.60 -10.41 -1.36
CA VAL A 39 -14.75 -11.40 -2.43
C VAL A 39 -13.64 -12.45 -2.39
N PHE A 40 -13.95 -13.66 -2.87
CA PHE A 40 -13.01 -14.78 -2.97
C PHE A 40 -12.20 -15.00 -1.67
N ASP A 41 -10.90 -14.78 -1.73
CA ASP A 41 -9.95 -15.01 -0.64
C ASP A 41 -10.18 -14.10 0.58
N ASP A 42 -10.81 -12.94 0.41
CA ASP A 42 -11.12 -12.03 1.50
C ASP A 42 -12.05 -12.69 2.53
N ILE A 43 -12.97 -13.55 2.07
CA ILE A 43 -13.95 -14.22 2.94
C ILE A 43 -13.24 -15.17 3.92
N PRO A 44 -12.46 -16.18 3.50
CA PRO A 44 -11.80 -17.10 4.42
C PRO A 44 -10.63 -16.47 5.17
N LEU A 45 -9.97 -15.45 4.61
CA LEU A 45 -8.77 -14.84 5.19
C LEU A 45 -9.05 -13.71 6.16
N ILE A 46 -10.16 -13.01 6.00
CA ILE A 46 -10.50 -11.85 6.80
C ILE A 46 -11.84 -12.07 7.51
N SER A 47 -12.92 -12.15 6.75
CA SER A 47 -14.29 -12.16 7.29
C SER A 47 -14.58 -13.36 8.18
N SER A 48 -14.09 -14.57 7.81
CA SER A 48 -14.33 -15.81 8.55
C SER A 48 -13.16 -16.24 9.45
N ASP A 49 -12.05 -15.50 9.45
CA ASP A 49 -10.90 -15.87 10.29
C ASP A 49 -11.06 -15.33 11.72
N PRO A 50 -11.17 -16.23 12.74
CA PRO A 50 -11.30 -15.83 14.14
C PRO A 50 -10.20 -14.90 14.62
N PHE A 51 -9.04 -14.89 13.97
CA PHE A 51 -7.93 -14.00 14.31
C PHE A 51 -8.30 -12.52 14.28
N TYR A 52 -9.25 -12.14 13.43
CA TYR A 52 -9.68 -10.76 13.23
C TYR A 52 -10.97 -10.42 13.98
N HIS A 53 -11.58 -11.36 14.69
CA HIS A 53 -12.80 -11.10 15.43
C HIS A 53 -12.52 -10.41 16.78
N ALA A 54 -13.46 -9.58 17.24
CA ALA A 54 -13.30 -8.72 18.41
C ALA A 54 -12.98 -9.49 19.71
N ASP A 55 -13.43 -10.73 19.81
CA ASP A 55 -13.20 -11.59 20.98
C ASP A 55 -11.77 -12.14 21.08
N THR A 56 -10.98 -11.95 20.02
CA THR A 56 -9.62 -12.47 19.95
C THR A 56 -8.62 -11.36 20.27
N GLN A 57 -7.82 -11.54 21.32
CA GLN A 57 -6.74 -10.61 21.69
C GLN A 57 -5.53 -10.79 20.75
N SER A 58 -5.75 -10.63 19.45
CA SER A 58 -4.69 -10.79 18.44
C SER A 58 -3.66 -9.68 18.54
N SER A 59 -2.39 -10.07 18.58
CA SER A 59 -1.24 -9.17 18.59
C SER A 59 -0.63 -9.04 17.20
N TYR A 60 0.01 -7.91 16.92
CA TYR A 60 0.82 -7.76 15.70
C TYR A 60 1.97 -8.77 15.64
N PHE A 61 2.47 -9.23 16.79
CA PHE A 61 3.49 -10.27 16.84
C PHE A 61 2.98 -11.62 16.27
N ASP A 62 1.71 -11.93 16.47
CA ASP A 62 1.10 -13.16 15.96
C ASP A 62 1.06 -13.19 14.42
N CYS A 63 1.05 -12.02 13.76
CA CYS A 63 1.16 -11.95 12.30
C CYS A 63 2.47 -12.55 11.77
N PHE A 64 3.54 -12.53 12.55
CA PHE A 64 4.85 -13.06 12.18
C PHE A 64 5.02 -14.54 12.50
N THR A 65 4.10 -15.11 13.28
CA THR A 65 4.16 -16.52 13.72
C THR A 65 3.14 -17.41 13.01
N ARG A 66 2.29 -16.85 12.16
CA ARG A 66 1.27 -17.60 11.42
C ARG A 66 1.51 -17.55 9.90
N THR A 67 0.97 -18.57 9.21
CA THR A 67 0.93 -18.61 7.75
C THR A 67 -0.29 -17.86 7.20
N TRP A 68 -0.28 -17.59 5.90
CA TRP A 68 -1.36 -16.94 5.18
C TRP A 68 -2.71 -17.68 5.34
N TRP A 69 -2.68 -19.02 5.18
CA TRP A 69 -3.85 -19.87 5.26
C TRP A 69 -4.07 -20.44 6.68
N ARG A 70 -3.99 -19.62 7.72
CA ARG A 70 -4.16 -19.99 9.13
C ARG A 70 -3.05 -20.92 9.63
N LYS A 71 -3.43 -22.18 9.99
CA LYS A 71 -2.50 -23.18 10.59
C LYS A 71 -1.95 -24.17 9.58
N ASP A 72 -2.36 -24.07 8.32
CA ASP A 72 -1.88 -25.02 7.31
C ASP A 72 -0.52 -24.59 6.75
N PHE A 73 0.53 -25.01 7.41
CA PHE A 73 1.90 -24.76 6.98
C PHE A 73 2.27 -25.47 5.67
N SER A 74 1.42 -26.42 5.19
CA SER A 74 1.68 -27.14 3.94
C SER A 74 1.60 -26.25 2.71
N GLN A 75 0.84 -25.14 2.77
CA GLN A 75 0.66 -24.22 1.65
C GLN A 75 1.72 -23.12 1.55
N GLY A 76 2.68 -23.05 2.48
CA GLY A 76 3.94 -22.31 2.36
C GLY A 76 3.89 -20.80 2.18
N LEU A 77 2.71 -20.16 2.14
CA LEU A 77 2.59 -18.72 1.97
C LEU A 77 2.82 -18.00 3.31
N TYR A 78 3.82 -17.12 3.35
CA TYR A 78 4.17 -16.31 4.51
C TYR A 78 4.13 -14.81 4.13
N ARG A 79 3.13 -14.08 4.66
CA ARG A 79 2.88 -12.66 4.34
C ARG A 79 2.56 -11.85 5.59
N PRO A 80 3.50 -11.74 6.55
CA PRO A 80 3.23 -11.12 7.85
C PRO A 80 2.81 -9.65 7.75
N ILE A 81 3.41 -8.88 6.85
CA ILE A 81 3.07 -7.47 6.66
C ILE A 81 1.62 -7.31 6.20
N THR A 82 1.16 -8.15 5.27
CA THR A 82 -0.24 -8.11 4.83
C THR A 82 -1.20 -8.46 5.96
N LEU A 83 -0.87 -9.47 6.78
CA LEU A 83 -1.66 -9.82 7.97
C LEU A 83 -1.69 -8.66 8.98
N CYS A 84 -0.56 -7.97 9.18
CA CYS A 84 -0.51 -6.78 10.02
C CYS A 84 -1.39 -5.64 9.49
N THR A 85 -1.43 -5.41 8.16
CA THR A 85 -2.34 -4.40 7.59
C THR A 85 -3.80 -4.76 7.77
N TYR A 86 -4.15 -6.04 7.69
CA TYR A 86 -5.51 -6.50 7.98
C TYR A 86 -5.87 -6.29 9.44
N LEU A 87 -5.01 -6.68 10.37
CA LEU A 87 -5.22 -6.47 11.80
C LEU A 87 -5.33 -4.96 12.15
N PHE A 88 -4.54 -4.12 11.48
CA PHE A 88 -4.62 -2.67 11.63
C PHE A 88 -6.00 -2.14 11.21
N ASN A 89 -6.51 -2.56 10.05
CA ASN A 89 -7.83 -2.17 9.57
C ASN A 89 -8.94 -2.59 10.56
N VAL A 90 -8.88 -3.83 11.05
CA VAL A 90 -9.85 -4.33 12.01
C VAL A 90 -9.83 -3.52 13.32
N LYS A 91 -8.64 -3.19 13.82
CA LYS A 91 -8.52 -2.41 15.08
C LYS A 91 -9.01 -0.97 14.97
N ILE A 92 -9.00 -0.40 13.76
CA ILE A 92 -9.47 0.99 13.54
C ILE A 92 -10.94 1.04 13.14
N GLY A 93 -11.36 0.19 12.20
CA GLY A 93 -12.64 0.27 11.52
C GLY A 93 -13.51 -0.98 11.61
N GLY A 94 -13.08 -2.02 12.34
CA GLY A 94 -13.79 -3.29 12.40
C GLY A 94 -13.63 -4.14 11.14
N LEU A 95 -14.51 -5.14 10.98
CA LEU A 95 -14.50 -6.07 9.85
C LEU A 95 -15.29 -5.55 8.64
N GLU A 96 -15.24 -4.24 8.40
CA GLU A 96 -15.96 -3.62 7.29
C GLU A 96 -15.08 -3.49 6.05
N SER A 97 -15.54 -4.00 4.90
CA SER A 97 -14.80 -3.99 3.64
C SER A 97 -14.27 -2.63 3.21
N PRO A 98 -14.99 -1.49 3.36
CA PRO A 98 -14.50 -0.19 2.94
C PRO A 98 -13.16 0.22 3.56
N GLY A 99 -12.92 -0.12 4.82
CA GLY A 99 -11.65 0.16 5.50
C GLY A 99 -10.46 -0.53 4.85
N PHE A 100 -10.61 -1.81 4.53
CA PHE A 100 -9.56 -2.60 3.85
C PHE A 100 -9.31 -2.07 2.44
N ARG A 101 -10.37 -1.73 1.70
CA ARG A 101 -10.26 -1.19 0.34
C ARG A 101 -9.59 0.17 0.34
N PHE A 102 -9.95 1.05 1.27
CA PHE A 102 -9.28 2.35 1.43
C PHE A 102 -7.78 2.18 1.67
N THR A 103 -7.38 1.28 2.57
CA THR A 103 -5.97 0.99 2.84
C THR A 103 -5.25 0.48 1.60
N ASN A 104 -5.86 -0.43 0.82
CA ASN A 104 -5.29 -0.94 -0.41
C ASN A 104 -5.14 0.16 -1.48
N ILE A 105 -6.13 1.04 -1.63
CA ILE A 105 -6.07 2.19 -2.56
C ILE A 105 -4.94 3.13 -2.15
N LEU A 106 -4.81 3.42 -0.87
CA LEU A 106 -3.76 4.29 -0.34
C LEU A 106 -2.36 3.70 -0.61
N ILE A 107 -2.15 2.42 -0.29
CA ILE A 107 -0.88 1.71 -0.55
C ILE A 107 -0.56 1.70 -2.05
N ASN A 108 -1.55 1.40 -2.91
CA ASN A 108 -1.36 1.43 -4.36
C ASN A 108 -0.98 2.83 -4.87
N SER A 109 -1.61 3.88 -4.36
CA SER A 109 -1.32 5.26 -4.77
C SER A 109 0.08 5.70 -4.35
N ILE A 110 0.52 5.31 -3.15
CA ILE A 110 1.90 5.50 -2.69
C ILE A 110 2.87 4.74 -3.59
N LEU A 111 2.56 3.48 -3.92
CA LEU A 111 3.39 2.67 -4.82
C LEU A 111 3.55 3.31 -6.20
N CYS A 112 2.47 3.83 -6.79
CA CYS A 112 2.53 4.55 -8.06
C CYS A 112 3.45 5.78 -7.98
N ALA A 113 3.37 6.55 -6.90
CA ALA A 113 4.23 7.70 -6.67
C ALA A 113 5.71 7.30 -6.50
N LEU A 114 5.99 6.20 -5.79
CA LEU A 114 7.34 5.66 -5.62
C LEU A 114 7.92 5.11 -6.94
N LEU A 115 7.11 4.44 -7.74
CA LEU A 115 7.51 3.97 -9.07
C LEU A 115 7.84 5.15 -10.00
N TYR A 116 7.06 6.22 -9.97
CA TYR A 116 7.37 7.44 -10.71
C TYR A 116 8.75 7.99 -10.30
N LEU A 117 9.04 8.09 -9.01
CA LEU A 117 10.34 8.52 -8.49
C LEU A 117 11.48 7.61 -8.95
N LEU A 118 11.28 6.31 -8.88
CA LEU A 118 12.27 5.32 -9.30
C LEU A 118 12.61 5.48 -10.80
N PHE A 119 11.58 5.55 -11.64
CA PHE A 119 11.78 5.66 -13.08
C PHE A 119 12.40 7.00 -13.49
N THR A 120 11.95 8.12 -12.92
CA THR A 120 12.53 9.43 -13.21
C THR A 120 13.98 9.51 -12.76
N GLY A 121 14.32 8.96 -11.59
CA GLY A 121 15.70 8.88 -11.10
C GLY A 121 16.58 8.00 -12.00
N PHE A 122 16.08 6.84 -12.42
CA PHE A 122 16.80 5.93 -13.30
C PHE A 122 17.08 6.56 -14.69
N PHE A 123 16.04 7.10 -15.35
CA PHE A 123 16.19 7.72 -16.68
C PHE A 123 17.12 8.93 -16.66
N LEU A 124 17.07 9.76 -15.63
CA LEU A 124 17.97 10.89 -15.51
C LEU A 124 19.44 10.43 -15.39
N ASN A 125 19.71 9.41 -14.57
CA ASN A 125 21.07 8.87 -14.45
C ASN A 125 21.58 8.25 -15.76
N VAL A 126 20.75 7.49 -16.47
CA VAL A 126 21.12 6.89 -17.75
C VAL A 126 21.44 7.96 -18.79
N LEU A 127 20.63 9.02 -18.91
CA LEU A 127 20.90 10.13 -19.81
C LEU A 127 22.22 10.85 -19.47
N PHE A 128 22.54 11.03 -18.19
CA PHE A 128 23.81 11.67 -17.77
C PHE A 128 25.05 10.82 -18.08
N VAL A 129 24.92 9.52 -18.23
CA VAL A 129 26.05 8.62 -18.55
C VAL A 129 26.34 8.61 -20.06
N PHE A 130 25.35 8.90 -20.91
CA PHE A 130 25.47 8.86 -22.38
C PHE A 130 25.71 10.23 -23.03
N PHE A 131 25.72 11.33 -22.27
CA PHE A 131 26.05 12.68 -22.74
C PHE A 131 27.12 13.34 -21.85
#